data_7810b4afd0be190bbf6a37f9e39bb75d
#
_entry.id   7810b4afd0be190bbf6a37f9e39bb75d
#
_cell.length_a   1.000
_cell.length_b   1.000
_cell.length_c   1.000
_cell.angle_alpha   90.00
_cell.angle_beta   90.00
_cell.angle_gamma   90.00
#
_symmetry.space_group_name_H-M   'P 1'
#
loop_
_entity.id
_entity.type
_entity.pdbx_description
1 polymer ?
#
loop_
_entity_poly.entity_id
_entity_poly.type
_entity_poly.pdbx_seq_one_letter_code
_entity_poly.pdbx_strand_id
1 'polypeptide(L)'
;FDEQGNRVRRINDEVIQNFGKGKLAAWKGRTDFNKIAQYAIENETEFVYVRSFHNANPFTIQLFRKLKDANVKIAMEIPTYPYDQEYEGFPFLTRMGIKIDQLFRHQLAALTDSIVTFTDEKTIFGQRTIRISNGVDFDHIPLRCPTNKEPENQEIHLIGVAEVHYWHGFDRLITGLGEY
;
A
#
# COMPACT_ATOMS: atom_id res chain seq x y z
N PHE A 1 -10.45 7.59 12.22
CA PHE A 1 -10.82 8.28 13.46
C PHE A 1 -12.31 8.07 13.72
N ASP A 2 -12.74 8.13 14.98
CA ASP A 2 -14.16 8.19 15.33
C ASP A 2 -14.69 9.65 15.28
N GLU A 3 -15.99 9.84 15.56
CA GLU A 3 -16.64 11.16 15.55
C GLU A 3 -16.07 12.12 16.59
N GLN A 4 -15.46 11.59 17.65
CA GLN A 4 -14.80 12.38 18.69
C GLN A 4 -13.35 12.71 18.38
N GLY A 5 -12.82 12.24 17.24
CA GLY A 5 -11.43 12.43 16.80
C GLY A 5 -10.43 11.53 17.50
N ASN A 6 -10.86 10.44 18.12
CA ASN A 6 -9.95 9.42 18.62
C ASN A 6 -9.46 8.55 17.46
N ARG A 7 -8.22 8.10 17.55
CA ARG A 7 -7.68 7.09 16.66
C ARG A 7 -8.26 5.73 17.04
N VAL A 8 -8.95 5.10 16.09
CA VAL A 8 -9.60 3.81 16.30
C VAL A 8 -9.11 2.80 15.26
N ARG A 9 -9.25 1.53 15.59
CA ARG A 9 -9.11 0.42 14.65
C ARG A 9 -10.48 -0.24 14.49
N ARG A 10 -10.83 -0.51 13.25
CA ARG A 10 -12.11 -1.13 12.91
C ARG A 10 -11.87 -2.46 12.18
N ILE A 11 -12.82 -3.37 12.36
CA ILE A 11 -13.00 -4.53 11.50
C ILE A 11 -14.43 -4.41 10.99
N ASN A 12 -14.58 -4.38 9.67
CA ASN A 12 -15.79 -3.91 9.01
C ASN A 12 -16.14 -2.50 9.56
N ASP A 13 -17.32 -2.27 10.04
CA ASP A 13 -17.72 -0.99 10.62
C ASP A 13 -17.61 -0.93 12.16
N GLU A 14 -17.24 -2.06 12.79
CA GLU A 14 -17.12 -2.17 14.25
C GLU A 14 -15.78 -1.67 14.77
N VAL A 15 -15.79 -0.82 15.78
CA VAL A 15 -14.58 -0.37 16.48
C VAL A 15 -14.10 -1.47 17.44
N ILE A 16 -13.01 -2.12 17.09
CA ILE A 16 -12.40 -3.17 17.93
C ILE A 16 -11.37 -2.64 18.92
N GLN A 17 -10.85 -1.43 18.69
CA GLN A 17 -9.83 -0.84 19.55
C GLN A 17 -9.86 0.69 19.44
N ASN A 18 -9.84 1.36 20.60
CA ASN A 18 -9.73 2.81 20.69
C ASN A 18 -8.39 3.17 21.37
N PHE A 19 -7.57 3.94 20.69
CA PHE A 19 -6.26 4.39 21.16
C PHE A 19 -6.28 5.78 21.79
N GLY A 20 -7.40 6.52 21.68
CA GLY A 20 -7.52 7.90 22.12
C GLY A 20 -6.91 8.90 21.12
N LYS A 21 -6.39 10.00 21.64
CA LYS A 21 -5.86 11.13 20.85
C LYS A 21 -4.36 11.34 21.08
N GLY A 22 -3.76 12.12 20.18
CA GLY A 22 -2.38 12.59 20.29
C GLY A 22 -1.31 11.61 19.85
N LYS A 23 -0.05 11.94 20.18
CA LYS A 23 1.13 11.21 19.69
C LYS A 23 1.21 9.78 20.22
N LEU A 24 0.82 9.55 21.48
CA LEU A 24 0.81 8.21 22.09
C LEU A 24 -0.22 7.29 21.41
N ALA A 25 -1.39 7.81 21.10
CA ALA A 25 -2.40 7.08 20.35
C ALA A 25 -1.92 6.72 18.94
N ALA A 26 -1.21 7.65 18.28
CA ALA A 26 -0.62 7.41 16.97
C ALA A 26 0.47 6.31 17.03
N TRP A 27 1.30 6.30 18.07
CA TRP A 27 2.31 5.26 18.28
C TRP A 27 1.66 3.91 18.56
N LYS A 28 0.72 3.83 19.51
CA LYS A 28 -0.02 2.59 19.82
C LYS A 28 -0.73 2.03 18.60
N GLY A 29 -1.38 2.87 17.79
CA GLY A 29 -2.04 2.44 16.56
C GLY A 29 -1.11 1.82 15.51
N ARG A 30 0.20 2.11 15.60
CA ARG A 30 1.23 1.56 14.69
C ARG A 30 1.98 0.36 15.26
N THR A 31 1.85 0.08 16.53
CA THR A 31 2.66 -0.94 17.23
C THR A 31 1.83 -2.02 17.90
N ASP A 32 0.59 -1.74 18.28
CA ASP A 32 -0.28 -2.72 18.92
C ASP A 32 -1.23 -3.38 17.91
N PHE A 33 -0.90 -4.59 17.52
CA PHE A 33 -1.68 -5.42 16.59
C PHE A 33 -2.35 -6.62 17.28
N ASN A 34 -2.33 -6.68 18.63
CA ASN A 34 -2.83 -7.85 19.36
C ASN A 34 -4.31 -8.15 19.05
N LYS A 35 -5.16 -7.11 18.96
CA LYS A 35 -6.57 -7.28 18.65
C LYS A 35 -6.82 -7.80 17.22
N ILE A 36 -5.97 -7.47 16.26
CA ILE A 36 -6.06 -8.02 14.90
C ILE A 36 -5.70 -9.51 14.92
N ALA A 37 -4.59 -9.87 15.56
CA ALA A 37 -4.19 -11.26 15.68
C ALA A 37 -5.26 -12.09 16.42
N GLN A 38 -5.76 -11.57 17.54
CA GLN A 38 -6.81 -12.22 18.32
C GLN A 38 -8.06 -12.45 17.47
N TYR A 39 -8.55 -11.43 16.77
CA TYR A 39 -9.71 -11.53 15.89
C TYR A 39 -9.52 -12.60 14.81
N ALA A 40 -8.38 -12.58 14.12
CA ALA A 40 -8.10 -13.56 13.07
C ALA A 40 -8.11 -15.00 13.60
N ILE A 41 -7.55 -15.22 14.80
CA ILE A 41 -7.50 -16.54 15.44
C ILE A 41 -8.89 -16.99 15.92
N GLU A 42 -9.64 -16.12 16.60
CA GLU A 42 -10.98 -16.41 17.12
C GLU A 42 -12.01 -16.66 16.02
N ASN A 43 -11.81 -16.07 14.83
CA ASN A 43 -12.69 -16.28 13.67
C ASN A 43 -12.14 -17.32 12.68
N GLU A 44 -11.20 -18.16 13.11
CA GLU A 44 -10.63 -19.25 12.30
C GLU A 44 -10.20 -18.79 10.89
N THR A 45 -9.60 -17.58 10.80
CA THR A 45 -9.18 -16.99 9.54
C THR A 45 -8.11 -17.85 8.87
N GLU A 46 -8.37 -18.33 7.67
CA GLU A 46 -7.42 -19.18 6.91
C GLU A 46 -6.42 -18.36 6.10
N PHE A 47 -6.82 -17.16 5.66
CA PHE A 47 -6.03 -16.33 4.75
C PHE A 47 -6.13 -14.86 5.11
N VAL A 48 -4.99 -14.17 5.08
CA VAL A 48 -4.88 -12.71 5.29
C VAL A 48 -4.14 -12.07 4.12
N TYR A 49 -4.78 -11.10 3.48
CA TYR A 49 -4.17 -10.25 2.48
C TYR A 49 -3.81 -8.91 3.12
N VAL A 50 -2.52 -8.57 3.11
CA VAL A 50 -2.01 -7.35 3.73
C VAL A 50 -1.47 -6.43 2.67
N ARG A 51 -2.08 -5.28 2.50
CA ARG A 51 -1.49 -4.21 1.71
C ARG A 51 -0.41 -3.55 2.55
N SER A 52 0.84 -3.76 2.14
CA SER A 52 1.99 -3.22 2.84
C SER A 52 2.49 -1.95 2.16
N PHE A 53 2.78 -0.98 2.98
CA PHE A 53 3.75 0.06 2.69
C PHE A 53 5.01 -0.29 3.51
N HIS A 54 6.04 0.51 3.52
CA HIS A 54 7.25 0.39 4.36
C HIS A 54 6.95 0.14 5.87
N ASN A 55 6.40 -0.99 6.21
CA ASN A 55 5.88 -1.31 7.55
C ASN A 55 6.61 -2.45 8.25
N ALA A 56 7.75 -2.88 7.74
CA ALA A 56 8.51 -3.93 8.41
C ALA A 56 9.15 -3.38 9.67
N ASN A 57 8.76 -3.94 10.80
CA ASN A 57 9.26 -3.60 12.12
C ASN A 57 9.00 -4.76 13.10
N PRO A 58 9.56 -4.76 14.32
CA PRO A 58 9.37 -5.85 15.28
C PRO A 58 7.91 -6.16 15.61
N PHE A 59 7.02 -5.17 15.59
CA PHE A 59 5.60 -5.35 15.93
C PHE A 59 4.83 -6.04 14.81
N THR A 60 5.09 -5.69 13.55
CA THR A 60 4.50 -6.36 12.39
C THR A 60 5.04 -7.78 12.24
N ILE A 61 6.32 -8.01 12.53
CA ILE A 61 6.90 -9.36 12.60
C ILE A 61 6.20 -10.20 13.66
N GLN A 62 5.94 -9.63 14.85
CA GLN A 62 5.22 -10.34 15.90
C GLN A 62 3.79 -10.69 15.49
N LEU A 63 3.08 -9.78 14.81
CA LEU A 63 1.77 -10.05 14.23
C LEU A 63 1.83 -11.24 13.27
N PHE A 64 2.75 -11.19 12.28
CA PHE A 64 2.85 -12.24 11.27
C PHE A 64 3.23 -13.60 11.87
N ARG A 65 4.10 -13.63 12.88
CA ARG A 65 4.41 -14.85 13.62
C ARG A 65 3.16 -15.45 14.28
N LYS A 66 2.38 -14.65 15.01
CA LYS A 66 1.13 -15.12 15.62
C LYS A 66 0.14 -15.70 14.61
N LEU A 67 0.01 -15.07 13.45
CA LEU A 67 -0.83 -15.58 12.36
C LEU A 67 -0.29 -16.88 11.79
N LYS A 68 1.02 -16.99 11.57
CA LYS A 68 1.67 -18.23 11.09
C LYS A 68 1.55 -19.36 12.10
N ASP A 69 1.73 -19.10 13.39
CA ASP A 69 1.56 -20.09 14.47
C ASP A 69 0.12 -20.62 14.53
N ALA A 70 -0.85 -19.83 14.09
CA ALA A 70 -2.25 -20.21 13.91
C ALA A 70 -2.57 -20.82 12.53
N ASN A 71 -1.55 -21.18 11.72
CA ASN A 71 -1.67 -21.71 10.36
C ASN A 71 -2.37 -20.78 9.34
N VAL A 72 -2.43 -19.47 9.60
CA VAL A 72 -2.98 -18.50 8.67
C VAL A 72 -2.02 -18.29 7.49
N LYS A 73 -2.54 -18.36 6.26
CA LYS A 73 -1.78 -18.01 5.06
C LYS A 73 -1.72 -16.50 4.90
N ILE A 74 -0.56 -15.97 4.51
CA ILE A 74 -0.35 -14.51 4.41
C ILE A 74 0.16 -14.15 3.03
N ALA A 75 -0.59 -13.34 2.29
CA ALA A 75 -0.11 -12.65 1.11
C ALA A 75 0.10 -11.16 1.43
N MET A 76 1.27 -10.63 1.10
CA MET A 76 1.60 -9.22 1.33
C MET A 76 1.74 -8.49 -0.01
N GLU A 77 0.94 -7.44 -0.22
CA GLU A 77 1.04 -6.60 -1.41
C GLU A 77 2.10 -5.53 -1.23
N ILE A 78 3.03 -5.46 -2.18
CA ILE A 78 4.00 -4.37 -2.34
C ILE A 78 3.75 -3.77 -3.73
N PRO A 79 2.94 -2.70 -3.83
CA PRO A 79 2.48 -2.18 -5.11
C PRO A 79 3.60 -1.54 -5.93
N THR A 80 4.55 -0.87 -5.27
CA THR A 80 5.71 -0.23 -5.91
C THR A 80 6.98 -0.86 -5.40
N TYR A 81 7.85 -1.29 -6.31
CA TYR A 81 9.17 -1.83 -5.98
C TYR A 81 10.16 -1.52 -7.10
N PRO A 82 11.38 -1.07 -6.78
CA PRO A 82 11.85 -0.63 -5.46
C PRO A 82 11.20 0.69 -5.02
N TYR A 83 10.91 0.87 -3.72
CA TYR A 83 10.24 2.05 -3.18
C TYR A 83 11.15 2.98 -2.36
N ASP A 84 12.37 2.59 -2.11
CA ASP A 84 13.28 3.33 -1.22
C ASP A 84 13.50 4.79 -1.67
N GLN A 85 13.63 5.03 -2.98
CA GLN A 85 13.89 6.35 -3.55
C GLN A 85 12.69 7.31 -3.42
N GLU A 86 11.48 6.78 -3.36
CA GLU A 86 10.27 7.60 -3.21
C GLU A 86 10.28 8.42 -1.90
N TYR A 87 11.04 7.99 -0.91
CA TYR A 87 11.07 8.59 0.43
C TYR A 87 12.29 9.48 0.71
N GLU A 88 13.18 9.69 -0.25
CA GLU A 88 14.41 10.48 -0.06
C GLU A 88 14.12 11.95 0.31
N GLY A 89 13.07 12.54 -0.27
CA GLY A 89 12.63 13.91 -0.02
C GLY A 89 11.73 14.10 1.22
N PHE A 90 11.41 13.03 1.95
CA PHE A 90 10.46 13.09 3.05
C PHE A 90 11.09 13.56 4.38
N PRO A 91 10.27 14.03 5.36
CA PRO A 91 10.74 14.43 6.67
C PRO A 91 11.54 13.34 7.39
N PHE A 92 12.45 13.76 8.25
CA PHE A 92 13.39 12.89 8.98
C PHE A 92 12.71 11.66 9.65
N LEU A 93 11.56 11.84 10.28
CA LEU A 93 10.84 10.73 10.94
C LEU A 93 10.36 9.67 9.95
N THR A 94 9.91 10.06 8.77
CA THR A 94 9.51 9.13 7.70
C THR A 94 10.72 8.37 7.19
N ARG A 95 11.84 9.06 6.95
CA ARG A 95 13.10 8.44 6.54
C ARG A 95 13.64 7.45 7.59
N MET A 96 13.48 7.76 8.88
CA MET A 96 13.77 6.80 9.97
C MET A 96 12.90 5.55 9.88
N GLY A 97 11.61 5.70 9.56
CA GLY A 97 10.70 4.58 9.33
C GLY A 97 11.18 3.66 8.21
N ILE A 98 11.64 4.24 7.08
CA ILE A 98 12.22 3.47 5.96
C ILE A 98 13.49 2.73 6.39
N LYS A 99 14.37 3.33 7.19
CA LYS A 99 15.57 2.65 7.70
C LYS A 99 15.21 1.47 8.60
N ILE A 100 14.20 1.60 9.43
CA ILE A 100 13.68 0.49 10.23
C ILE A 100 13.13 -0.61 9.32
N ASP A 101 12.33 -0.25 8.33
CA ASP A 101 11.81 -1.18 7.34
C ASP A 101 12.93 -1.95 6.63
N GLN A 102 13.98 -1.28 6.18
CA GLN A 102 15.14 -1.90 5.53
C GLN A 102 15.83 -2.96 6.40
N LEU A 103 15.84 -2.79 7.72
CA LEU A 103 16.41 -3.76 8.65
C LEU A 103 15.53 -5.01 8.81
N PHE A 104 14.22 -4.88 8.68
CA PHE A 104 13.28 -5.94 9.03
C PHE A 104 12.51 -6.53 7.84
N ARG A 105 12.53 -5.90 6.66
CA ARG A 105 11.69 -6.28 5.51
C ARG A 105 11.96 -7.69 4.98
N HIS A 106 13.21 -8.17 4.99
CA HIS A 106 13.53 -9.55 4.64
C HIS A 106 12.94 -10.55 5.63
N GLN A 107 13.00 -10.22 6.93
CA GLN A 107 12.43 -11.06 7.97
C GLN A 107 10.89 -11.08 7.90
N LEU A 108 10.26 -9.96 7.60
CA LEU A 108 8.80 -9.88 7.43
C LEU A 108 8.37 -10.66 6.19
N ALA A 109 9.07 -10.48 5.06
CA ALA A 109 8.80 -11.20 3.82
C ALA A 109 8.91 -12.73 4.00
N ALA A 110 9.90 -13.21 4.76
CA ALA A 110 10.07 -14.63 5.04
C ALA A 110 8.91 -15.25 5.84
N LEU A 111 8.10 -14.45 6.51
CA LEU A 111 6.88 -14.90 7.21
C LEU A 111 5.64 -14.94 6.32
N THR A 112 5.70 -14.40 5.10
CA THR A 112 4.60 -14.45 4.13
C THR A 112 4.67 -15.72 3.29
N ASP A 113 3.56 -16.13 2.71
CA ASP A 113 3.50 -17.23 1.75
C ASP A 113 3.83 -16.74 0.32
N SER A 114 3.54 -15.44 0.05
CA SER A 114 3.88 -14.77 -1.22
C SER A 114 3.83 -13.26 -1.07
N ILE A 115 4.53 -12.57 -1.98
CA ILE A 115 4.39 -11.12 -2.17
C ILE A 115 3.60 -10.89 -3.47
N VAL A 116 2.57 -10.05 -3.37
CA VAL A 116 1.79 -9.60 -4.54
C VAL A 116 2.34 -8.27 -5.01
N THR A 117 2.59 -8.12 -6.31
CA THR A 117 3.22 -6.92 -6.85
C THR A 117 2.75 -6.60 -8.27
N PHE A 118 2.95 -5.36 -8.71
CA PHE A 118 2.70 -4.92 -10.08
C PHE A 118 3.98 -4.94 -10.95
N THR A 119 5.11 -5.29 -10.38
CA THR A 119 6.40 -5.36 -11.10
C THR A 119 6.66 -6.75 -11.68
N ASP A 120 7.65 -6.85 -12.58
CA ASP A 120 8.08 -8.11 -13.19
C ASP A 120 9.08 -8.91 -12.32
N GLU A 121 9.38 -8.41 -11.11
CA GLU A 121 10.31 -9.06 -10.20
C GLU A 121 9.77 -10.41 -9.72
N LYS A 122 10.56 -11.47 -9.91
CA LYS A 122 10.20 -12.84 -9.50
C LYS A 122 10.33 -13.05 -8.00
N THR A 123 11.16 -12.26 -7.36
CA THR A 123 11.37 -12.29 -5.90
C THR A 123 11.55 -10.88 -5.36
N ILE A 124 10.91 -10.59 -4.23
CA ILE A 124 11.08 -9.36 -3.47
C ILE A 124 11.45 -9.73 -2.04
N PHE A 125 12.55 -9.17 -1.54
CA PHE A 125 13.11 -9.45 -0.22
C PHE A 125 13.32 -10.95 0.07
N GLY A 126 13.64 -11.74 -0.99
CA GLY A 126 13.86 -13.18 -0.89
C GLY A 126 12.58 -14.02 -0.91
N GLN A 127 11.39 -13.42 -0.97
CA GLN A 127 10.12 -14.13 -1.09
C GLN A 127 9.63 -14.13 -2.53
N ARG A 128 8.97 -15.23 -2.96
CA ARG A 128 8.37 -15.36 -4.29
C ARG A 128 7.27 -14.31 -4.50
N THR A 129 7.12 -13.85 -5.74
CA THR A 129 6.10 -12.88 -6.11
C THR A 129 4.95 -13.52 -6.90
N ILE A 130 3.80 -12.88 -6.80
CA ILE A 130 2.64 -13.07 -7.67
C ILE A 130 2.40 -11.73 -8.34
N ARG A 131 2.59 -11.65 -9.66
CA ARG A 131 2.32 -10.44 -10.42
C ARG A 131 0.83 -10.30 -10.65
N ILE A 132 0.32 -9.10 -10.39
CA ILE A 132 -1.05 -8.68 -10.72
C ILE A 132 -1.01 -7.39 -11.53
N SER A 133 -2.15 -6.97 -12.04
CA SER A 133 -2.37 -5.67 -12.65
C SER A 133 -3.56 -4.96 -12.00
N ASN A 134 -3.66 -3.65 -12.21
CA ASN A 134 -4.86 -2.91 -11.85
C ASN A 134 -6.03 -3.42 -12.68
N GLY A 135 -7.16 -3.65 -12.02
CA GLY A 135 -8.42 -3.99 -12.65
C GLY A 135 -9.22 -2.73 -12.98
N VAL A 136 -10.08 -2.84 -13.99
CA VAL A 136 -11.10 -1.83 -14.32
C VAL A 136 -12.45 -2.53 -14.28
N ASP A 137 -13.40 -1.92 -13.60
CA ASP A 137 -14.79 -2.38 -13.56
C ASP A 137 -15.52 -1.94 -14.83
N PHE A 138 -15.51 -2.81 -15.86
CA PHE A 138 -16.16 -2.53 -17.14
C PHE A 138 -17.70 -2.57 -17.08
N ASP A 139 -18.28 -3.10 -16.01
CA ASP A 139 -19.73 -3.10 -15.83
C ASP A 139 -20.24 -1.68 -15.49
N HIS A 140 -19.41 -0.92 -14.76
CA HIS A 140 -19.72 0.46 -14.36
C HIS A 140 -18.97 1.53 -15.15
N ILE A 141 -17.85 1.17 -15.79
CA ILE A 141 -17.02 2.07 -16.61
C ILE A 141 -17.05 1.57 -18.05
N PRO A 142 -18.00 2.04 -18.87
CA PRO A 142 -18.13 1.56 -20.24
C PRO A 142 -16.91 1.94 -21.09
N LEU A 143 -16.52 1.03 -21.98
CA LEU A 143 -15.51 1.32 -22.98
C LEU A 143 -15.99 2.45 -23.91
N ARG A 144 -15.13 3.43 -24.13
CA ARG A 144 -15.40 4.46 -25.12
C ARG A 144 -15.40 3.82 -26.53
N CYS A 145 -16.52 3.92 -27.24
CA CYS A 145 -16.53 3.60 -28.66
C CYS A 145 -15.68 4.64 -29.41
N PRO A 146 -14.71 4.22 -30.23
CA PRO A 146 -13.99 5.14 -31.08
C PRO A 146 -14.99 5.88 -32.00
N THR A 147 -15.07 7.18 -31.88
CA THR A 147 -15.77 8.00 -32.88
C THR A 147 -14.83 8.18 -34.05
N ASN A 148 -15.19 7.65 -35.21
CA ASN A 148 -14.45 7.85 -36.47
C ASN A 148 -14.56 9.30 -37.00
N LYS A 149 -14.84 10.27 -36.14
CA LYS A 149 -14.76 11.67 -36.49
C LYS A 149 -13.29 12.10 -36.41
N GLU A 150 -12.69 12.33 -37.58
CA GLU A 150 -11.44 13.10 -37.61
C GLU A 150 -11.69 14.44 -36.90
N PRO A 151 -10.80 14.87 -36.01
CA PRO A 151 -10.95 16.16 -35.37
C PRO A 151 -10.99 17.23 -36.48
N GLU A 152 -12.04 18.03 -36.47
CA GLU A 152 -12.22 19.14 -37.44
C GLU A 152 -11.09 20.19 -37.32
N ASN A 153 -10.37 20.19 -36.20
CA ASN A 153 -9.19 21.02 -36.00
C ASN A 153 -8.01 20.10 -35.62
N GLN A 154 -6.83 20.45 -36.13
CA GLN A 154 -5.56 19.76 -35.83
C GLN A 154 -5.08 19.97 -34.39
N GLU A 155 -5.98 20.31 -33.47
CA GLU A 155 -5.65 20.51 -32.05
C GLU A 155 -5.64 19.16 -31.30
N ILE A 156 -4.54 18.91 -30.64
CA ILE A 156 -4.37 17.74 -29.76
C ILE A 156 -4.65 18.16 -28.32
N HIS A 157 -5.71 17.61 -27.75
CA HIS A 157 -6.03 17.82 -26.32
C HIS A 157 -5.39 16.74 -25.46
N LEU A 158 -4.46 17.12 -24.59
CA LEU A 158 -3.84 16.22 -23.61
C LEU A 158 -4.54 16.39 -22.26
N ILE A 159 -5.01 15.27 -21.69
CA ILE A 159 -5.65 15.24 -20.38
C ILE A 159 -4.83 14.34 -19.45
N GLY A 160 -4.33 14.91 -18.36
CA GLY A 160 -3.71 14.16 -17.26
C GLY A 160 -4.64 14.13 -16.04
N VAL A 161 -4.91 12.94 -15.51
CA VAL A 161 -5.72 12.77 -14.29
C VAL A 161 -4.89 12.04 -13.25
N ALA A 162 -4.42 12.76 -12.23
CA ALA A 162 -3.66 12.20 -11.12
C ALA A 162 -3.69 13.14 -9.91
N GLU A 163 -3.39 12.61 -8.72
CA GLU A 163 -2.87 13.43 -7.64
C GLU A 163 -1.44 13.85 -8.04
N VAL A 164 -1.23 15.14 -8.29
CA VAL A 164 0.02 15.63 -8.92
C VAL A 164 1.20 15.51 -7.96
N HIS A 165 2.15 14.67 -8.32
CA HIS A 165 3.44 14.53 -7.66
C HIS A 165 4.58 14.65 -8.65
N TYR A 166 5.80 15.00 -8.19
CA TYR A 166 6.97 15.26 -9.05
C TYR A 166 7.34 14.05 -9.94
N TRP A 167 7.10 12.83 -9.49
CA TRP A 167 7.40 11.61 -10.27
C TRP A 167 6.46 11.37 -11.44
N HIS A 168 5.31 12.06 -11.51
CA HIS A 168 4.41 11.98 -12.67
C HIS A 168 4.97 12.75 -13.88
N GLY A 169 5.94 13.64 -13.69
CA GLY A 169 6.65 14.32 -14.77
C GLY A 169 5.81 15.33 -15.57
N PHE A 170 4.70 15.83 -15.02
CA PHE A 170 3.87 16.84 -15.68
C PHE A 170 4.64 18.15 -15.96
N ASP A 171 5.56 18.52 -15.07
CA ASP A 171 6.49 19.64 -15.24
C ASP A 171 7.36 19.47 -16.50
N ARG A 172 7.91 18.27 -16.71
CA ARG A 172 8.71 17.93 -17.89
C ARG A 172 7.89 17.95 -19.17
N LEU A 173 6.65 17.42 -19.12
CA LEU A 173 5.74 17.47 -20.25
C LEU A 173 5.40 18.91 -20.63
N ILE A 174 5.02 19.76 -19.65
CA ILE A 174 4.68 21.18 -19.88
C ILE A 174 5.90 21.94 -20.45
N THR A 175 7.09 21.73 -19.89
CA THR A 175 8.31 22.36 -20.38
C THR A 175 8.61 21.94 -21.83
N GLY A 176 8.54 20.63 -22.13
CA GLY A 176 8.79 20.12 -23.47
C GLY A 176 7.78 20.63 -24.52
N LEU A 177 6.50 20.79 -24.14
CA LEU A 177 5.49 21.39 -25.03
C LEU A 177 5.71 22.91 -25.27
N GLY A 178 6.33 23.61 -24.31
CA GLY A 178 6.68 25.04 -24.47
C GLY A 178 7.88 25.30 -25.39
N GLU A 179 8.65 24.25 -25.70
CA GLU A 179 9.80 24.31 -26.62
C GLU A 179 9.43 23.95 -28.06
N TYR A 180 8.21 23.52 -28.33
CA TYR A 180 7.63 23.20 -29.63
C TYR A 180 6.83 24.38 -30.17
#